data_1aa15252c5d8a8cf1f24c8600421e4b6
#
_entry.id   1aa15252c5d8a8cf1f24c8600421e4b6
#
_cell.length_a   1.000
_cell.length_b   1.000
_cell.length_c   1.000
_cell.angle_alpha   90.00
_cell.angle_beta   90.00
_cell.angle_gamma   90.00
#
_symmetry.space_group_name_H-M   'P 1'
#
loop_
_entity.id
_entity.type
_entity.pdbx_description
1 polymer ?
#
loop_
_entity_poly.entity_id
_entity_poly.type
_entity_poly.pdbx_seq_one_letter_code
_entity_poly.pdbx_strand_id
1 'polypeptide(L)'
;MTKKRHGRGHDTRYVRLQKNYCFGCGKNNPDGMRLKFSYDEERDSFVCRFRLGKRYTGPPGHRHGGIIATILDEAMGKVNKLRHVIALTSEIKVNYLKPVPLNKALRVESREVSVRGRRHVNMAEILDGKDQVLARSRGLFIAIDPHRMFAKFVDK
;
A
#
# COMPACT_ATOMS: atom_id res chain seq x y z
N MET A 1 -7.38 -26.42 14.59
CA MET A 1 -7.81 -25.00 14.67
C MET A 1 -6.87 -24.26 15.60
N THR A 2 -5.85 -23.62 15.07
CA THR A 2 -4.89 -22.83 15.86
C THR A 2 -5.43 -21.40 15.99
N LYS A 3 -5.87 -21.03 17.21
CA LYS A 3 -6.25 -19.67 17.56
C LYS A 3 -5.05 -18.74 17.31
N LYS A 4 -5.15 -17.85 16.31
CA LYS A 4 -4.22 -16.74 16.13
C LYS A 4 -4.27 -15.88 17.40
N ARG A 5 -3.22 -15.90 18.19
CA ARG A 5 -3.05 -14.98 19.33
C ARG A 5 -2.93 -13.55 18.76
N HIS A 6 -3.96 -12.76 18.96
CA HIS A 6 -3.92 -11.33 18.71
C HIS A 6 -2.94 -10.70 19.71
N GLY A 7 -1.76 -10.36 19.24
CA GLY A 7 -0.85 -9.52 20.01
C GLY A 7 -1.55 -8.19 20.35
N ARG A 8 -1.26 -7.63 21.53
CA ARG A 8 -1.80 -6.35 21.98
C ARG A 8 -1.59 -5.31 20.90
N GLY A 9 -2.67 -4.90 20.24
CA GLY A 9 -2.61 -3.94 19.16
C GLY A 9 -2.12 -2.59 19.65
N HIS A 10 -1.12 -2.04 18.98
CA HIS A 10 -0.82 -0.62 19.10
C HIS A 10 -2.06 0.17 18.70
N ASP A 11 -2.41 1.15 19.53
CA ASP A 11 -3.58 2.00 19.33
C ASP A 11 -3.43 2.82 18.04
N THR A 12 -4.06 2.35 16.97
CA THR A 12 -4.07 3.05 15.69
C THR A 12 -5.00 4.28 15.67
N ARG A 13 -5.72 4.57 16.77
CA ARG A 13 -6.59 5.76 16.91
C ARG A 13 -5.82 7.05 16.68
N TYR A 14 -4.54 7.05 17.01
CA TYR A 14 -3.64 8.18 16.81
C TYR A 14 -3.60 8.69 15.36
N VAL A 15 -3.64 7.79 14.39
CA VAL A 15 -3.59 8.14 12.95
C VAL A 15 -4.98 8.50 12.39
N ARG A 16 -6.06 8.11 13.09
CA ARG A 16 -7.43 8.34 12.63
C ARG A 16 -7.92 9.76 12.85
N LEU A 17 -7.36 10.49 13.81
CA LEU A 17 -7.82 11.83 14.20
C LEU A 17 -7.26 12.95 13.34
N GLN A 18 -6.28 12.67 12.48
CA GLN A 18 -5.65 13.68 11.64
C GLN A 18 -6.16 13.67 10.21
N LYS A 19 -6.11 14.84 9.57
CA LYS A 19 -6.28 14.94 8.12
C LYS A 19 -5.20 14.10 7.44
N ASN A 20 -5.62 13.25 6.52
CA ASN A 20 -4.70 12.37 5.82
C ASN A 20 -4.28 12.98 4.48
N TYR A 21 -3.03 13.45 4.41
CA TYR A 21 -2.40 14.02 3.22
C TYR A 21 -1.47 13.04 2.49
N CYS A 22 -1.51 11.75 2.81
CA CYS A 22 -0.71 10.75 2.10
C CYS A 22 -0.93 10.87 0.58
N PHE A 23 0.15 10.91 -0.18
CA PHE A 23 0.08 10.99 -1.64
C PHE A 23 -0.61 9.77 -2.26
N GLY A 24 -0.40 8.58 -1.71
CA GLY A 24 -1.03 7.35 -2.20
C GLY A 24 -2.51 7.25 -1.85
N CYS A 25 -2.87 7.37 -0.56
CA CYS A 25 -4.22 7.07 -0.08
C CYS A 25 -4.93 8.21 0.66
N GLY A 26 -4.30 9.37 0.79
CA GLY A 26 -4.82 10.47 1.59
C GLY A 26 -6.04 11.15 0.97
N LYS A 27 -7.18 11.05 1.63
CA LYS A 27 -8.43 11.68 1.18
C LYS A 27 -8.39 13.22 1.16
N ASN A 28 -7.50 13.80 1.97
CA ASN A 28 -7.36 15.24 2.11
C ASN A 28 -6.33 15.86 1.16
N ASN A 29 -5.54 15.04 0.45
CA ASN A 29 -4.57 15.54 -0.52
C ASN A 29 -5.23 15.73 -1.89
N PRO A 30 -5.42 16.99 -2.36
CA PRO A 30 -6.06 17.25 -3.65
C PRO A 30 -5.21 16.75 -4.84
N ASP A 31 -3.90 16.64 -4.68
CA ASP A 31 -2.95 16.24 -5.73
C ASP A 31 -2.57 14.75 -5.66
N GLY A 32 -3.05 14.04 -4.64
CA GLY A 32 -2.76 12.63 -4.44
C GLY A 32 -3.61 11.69 -5.27
N MET A 33 -3.26 10.41 -5.23
CA MET A 33 -3.96 9.36 -5.99
C MET A 33 -5.28 8.93 -5.34
N ARG A 34 -5.45 9.16 -4.04
CA ARG A 34 -6.65 8.80 -3.25
C ARG A 34 -7.07 7.34 -3.41
N LEU A 35 -6.10 6.44 -3.43
CA LEU A 35 -6.32 5.01 -3.53
C LEU A 35 -7.13 4.50 -2.33
N LYS A 36 -8.18 3.72 -2.60
CA LYS A 36 -9.03 3.14 -1.57
C LYS A 36 -8.83 1.63 -1.53
N PHE A 37 -8.39 1.14 -0.39
CA PHE A 37 -8.12 -0.27 -0.18
C PHE A 37 -9.19 -0.91 0.69
N SER A 38 -9.60 -2.11 0.33
CA SER A 38 -10.42 -3.00 1.14
C SER A 38 -9.76 -4.38 1.26
N TYR A 39 -10.03 -5.08 2.36
CA TYR A 39 -9.58 -6.46 2.51
C TYR A 39 -10.61 -7.40 1.87
N ASP A 40 -10.12 -8.26 0.99
CA ASP A 40 -10.90 -9.30 0.35
C ASP A 40 -10.58 -10.64 1.04
N GLU A 41 -11.56 -11.14 1.81
CA GLU A 41 -11.37 -12.36 2.61
C GLU A 41 -11.21 -13.61 1.72
N GLU A 42 -11.89 -13.66 0.57
CA GLU A 42 -11.80 -14.80 -0.34
C GLU A 42 -10.41 -14.89 -0.97
N ARG A 43 -9.79 -13.75 -1.26
CA ARG A 43 -8.45 -13.66 -1.86
C ARG A 43 -7.34 -13.58 -0.82
N ASP A 44 -7.68 -13.43 0.47
CA ASP A 44 -6.73 -13.17 1.55
C ASP A 44 -5.74 -12.04 1.18
N SER A 45 -6.28 -10.93 0.66
CA SER A 45 -5.49 -9.82 0.15
C SER A 45 -6.17 -8.46 0.34
N PHE A 46 -5.37 -7.38 0.43
CA PHE A 46 -5.88 -6.04 0.23
C PHE A 46 -5.99 -5.75 -1.26
N VAL A 47 -7.10 -5.15 -1.65
CA VAL A 47 -7.40 -4.85 -3.06
C VAL A 47 -7.77 -3.37 -3.19
N CYS A 48 -7.24 -2.74 -4.22
CA CYS A 48 -7.66 -1.42 -4.68
C CYS A 48 -7.89 -1.45 -6.19
N ARG A 49 -9.09 -1.07 -6.61
CA ARG A 49 -9.40 -0.82 -8.01
C ARG A 49 -9.19 0.66 -8.30
N PHE A 50 -8.52 0.97 -9.39
CA PHE A 50 -8.19 2.34 -9.73
C PHE A 50 -8.17 2.57 -11.24
N ARG A 51 -8.36 3.84 -11.58
CA ARG A 51 -8.20 4.36 -12.95
C ARG A 51 -7.53 5.71 -12.83
N LEU A 52 -6.28 5.82 -13.24
CA LEU A 52 -5.50 7.04 -13.13
C LEU A 52 -5.19 7.59 -14.52
N GLY A 53 -5.34 8.89 -14.65
CA GLY A 53 -5.29 9.58 -15.93
C GLY A 53 -3.94 10.25 -16.25
N LYS A 54 -4.01 11.25 -17.11
CA LYS A 54 -2.89 11.95 -17.76
C LYS A 54 -1.84 12.51 -16.80
N ARG A 55 -2.20 12.99 -15.62
CA ARG A 55 -1.23 13.56 -14.67
C ARG A 55 -0.20 12.57 -14.14
N TYR A 56 -0.42 11.27 -14.36
CA TYR A 56 0.47 10.19 -13.94
C TYR A 56 1.27 9.57 -15.10
N THR A 57 1.41 10.32 -16.18
CA THR A 57 2.11 9.90 -17.41
C THR A 57 3.62 9.82 -17.20
N GLY A 58 4.22 8.76 -17.72
CA GLY A 58 5.64 8.60 -17.96
C GLY A 58 5.89 8.55 -19.48
N PRO A 59 6.18 7.36 -20.07
CA PRO A 59 6.20 7.22 -21.53
C PRO A 59 4.82 7.52 -22.13
N PRO A 60 4.74 7.99 -23.40
CA PRO A 60 3.46 8.30 -24.01
C PRO A 60 2.42 7.18 -23.87
N GLY A 61 1.24 7.52 -23.35
CA GLY A 61 0.13 6.61 -23.13
C GLY A 61 0.28 5.66 -21.93
N HIS A 62 1.39 5.74 -21.20
CA HIS A 62 1.72 4.83 -20.13
C HIS A 62 2.04 5.55 -18.82
N ARG A 63 1.92 4.83 -17.73
CA ARG A 63 2.15 5.32 -16.39
C ARG A 63 3.65 5.40 -16.08
N HIS A 64 4.03 6.46 -15.36
CA HIS A 64 5.40 6.63 -14.89
C HIS A 64 5.81 5.51 -13.92
N GLY A 65 7.04 4.98 -14.07
CA GLY A 65 7.54 3.89 -13.25
C GLY A 65 7.53 4.18 -11.74
N GLY A 66 7.85 5.42 -11.35
CA GLY A 66 7.76 5.85 -9.94
C GLY A 66 6.33 5.86 -9.40
N ILE A 67 5.34 6.17 -10.23
CA ILE A 67 3.91 6.07 -9.85
C ILE A 67 3.50 4.62 -9.65
N ILE A 68 3.94 3.74 -10.53
CA ILE A 68 3.72 2.28 -10.38
C ILE A 68 4.31 1.79 -9.04
N ALA A 69 5.56 2.20 -8.75
CA ALA A 69 6.21 1.87 -7.49
C ALA A 69 5.44 2.40 -6.27
N THR A 70 4.91 3.62 -6.35
CA THR A 70 4.09 4.23 -5.29
C THR A 70 2.80 3.43 -5.05
N ILE A 71 2.11 2.99 -6.10
CA ILE A 71 0.90 2.17 -5.97
C ILE A 71 1.21 0.84 -5.28
N LEU A 72 2.30 0.19 -5.67
CA LEU A 72 2.75 -1.07 -5.09
C LEU A 72 3.19 -0.91 -3.63
N ASP A 73 3.93 0.15 -3.32
CA ASP A 73 4.36 0.48 -1.96
C ASP A 73 3.16 0.72 -1.04
N GLU A 74 2.20 1.53 -1.48
CA GLU A 74 0.99 1.81 -0.74
C GLU A 74 0.17 0.54 -0.47
N ALA A 75 0.04 -0.32 -1.48
CA ALA A 75 -0.67 -1.59 -1.35
C ALA A 75 0.01 -2.52 -0.33
N MET A 76 1.34 -2.66 -0.39
CA MET A 76 2.10 -3.45 0.56
C MET A 76 2.02 -2.88 1.99
N GLY A 77 2.03 -1.55 2.12
CA GLY A 77 1.90 -0.87 3.40
C GLY A 77 0.57 -1.17 4.11
N LYS A 78 -0.53 -1.34 3.36
CA LYS A 78 -1.84 -1.69 3.92
C LYS A 78 -1.85 -3.05 4.61
N VAL A 79 -1.05 -3.99 4.14
CA VAL A 79 -0.96 -5.35 4.72
C VAL A 79 -0.54 -5.32 6.19
N ASN A 80 0.25 -4.35 6.61
CA ASN A 80 0.69 -4.21 7.99
C ASN A 80 -0.48 -4.03 8.98
N LYS A 81 -1.64 -3.58 8.49
CA LYS A 81 -2.87 -3.48 9.29
C LYS A 81 -3.35 -4.82 9.85
N LEU A 82 -3.05 -5.94 9.17
CA LEU A 82 -3.36 -7.28 9.66
C LEU A 82 -2.67 -7.59 10.98
N ARG A 83 -1.57 -6.92 11.27
CA ARG A 83 -0.79 -7.05 12.51
C ARG A 83 -1.01 -5.90 13.47
N HIS A 84 -1.93 -4.99 13.16
CA HIS A 84 -2.20 -3.80 13.98
C HIS A 84 -0.95 -2.95 14.26
N VAL A 85 -0.04 -2.89 13.31
CA VAL A 85 1.19 -2.10 13.40
C VAL A 85 1.22 -1.02 12.34
N ILE A 86 1.94 0.06 12.65
CA ILE A 86 2.40 1.02 11.67
C ILE A 86 3.85 0.66 11.34
N ALA A 87 4.14 0.53 10.06
CA ALA A 87 5.47 0.20 9.59
C ALA A 87 5.87 1.13 8.46
N LEU A 88 7.15 1.46 8.41
CA LEU A 88 7.72 2.28 7.36
C LEU A 88 8.46 1.41 6.35
N THR A 89 8.37 1.80 5.10
CA THR A 89 9.09 1.16 3.99
C THR A 89 10.59 1.29 4.21
N SER A 90 11.28 0.17 4.27
CA SER A 90 12.75 0.11 4.34
C SER A 90 13.36 -0.19 2.98
N GLU A 91 12.74 -1.11 2.24
CA GLU A 91 13.21 -1.54 0.92
C GLU A 91 12.05 -2.03 0.09
N ILE A 92 12.05 -1.71 -1.19
CA ILE A 92 11.16 -2.33 -2.18
C ILE A 92 11.94 -2.75 -3.42
N LYS A 93 11.57 -3.91 -3.96
CA LYS A 93 12.00 -4.38 -5.27
C LYS A 93 10.78 -4.44 -6.19
N VAL A 94 10.84 -3.74 -7.32
CA VAL A 94 9.77 -3.69 -8.31
C VAL A 94 10.24 -4.36 -9.60
N ASN A 95 9.42 -5.26 -10.12
CA ASN A 95 9.57 -5.85 -11.44
C ASN A 95 8.49 -5.28 -12.36
N TYR A 96 8.89 -4.55 -13.37
CA TYR A 96 8.03 -4.00 -14.41
C TYR A 96 7.95 -5.01 -15.55
N LEU A 97 6.86 -5.78 -15.61
CA LEU A 97 6.71 -6.90 -16.56
C LEU A 97 6.12 -6.46 -17.88
N LYS A 98 5.17 -5.52 -17.83
CA LYS A 98 4.49 -4.94 -19.00
C LYS A 98 4.19 -3.45 -18.75
N PRO A 99 4.09 -2.65 -19.83
CA PRO A 99 3.67 -1.26 -19.69
C PRO A 99 2.31 -1.15 -18.99
N VAL A 100 2.19 -0.22 -18.04
CA VAL A 100 0.94 0.02 -17.31
C VAL A 100 0.17 1.15 -17.97
N PRO A 101 -1.00 0.89 -18.59
CA PRO A 101 -1.71 1.90 -19.36
C PRO A 101 -2.36 2.97 -18.48
N LEU A 102 -2.53 4.17 -19.05
CA LEU A 102 -3.35 5.24 -18.48
C LEU A 102 -4.84 4.98 -18.80
N ASN A 103 -5.72 5.57 -18.00
CA ASN A 103 -7.18 5.60 -18.22
C ASN A 103 -7.84 4.22 -18.39
N LYS A 104 -7.20 3.16 -17.95
CA LYS A 104 -7.77 1.81 -17.91
C LYS A 104 -8.10 1.43 -16.48
N ALA A 105 -9.14 0.61 -16.32
CA ALA A 105 -9.48 0.03 -15.04
C ALA A 105 -8.45 -1.06 -14.70
N LEU A 106 -7.74 -0.85 -13.60
CA LEU A 106 -6.72 -1.75 -13.08
C LEU A 106 -7.03 -2.07 -11.62
N ARG A 107 -6.38 -3.07 -11.07
CA ARG A 107 -6.39 -3.32 -9.64
C ARG A 107 -4.99 -3.66 -9.15
N VAL A 108 -4.73 -3.33 -7.91
CA VAL A 108 -3.57 -3.79 -7.17
C VAL A 108 -4.02 -4.69 -6.03
N GLU A 109 -3.34 -5.81 -5.86
CA GLU A 109 -3.57 -6.78 -4.79
C GLU A 109 -2.29 -6.94 -3.99
N SER A 110 -2.41 -7.04 -2.65
CA SER A 110 -1.25 -7.19 -1.77
C SER A 110 -1.51 -8.18 -0.65
N ARG A 111 -0.46 -8.88 -0.23
CA ARG A 111 -0.52 -9.90 0.82
C ARG A 111 0.77 -9.97 1.63
N GLU A 112 0.65 -10.53 2.83
CA GLU A 112 1.79 -10.79 3.70
C GLU A 112 2.60 -11.98 3.17
N VAL A 113 3.92 -11.84 3.21
CA VAL A 113 4.86 -12.93 2.92
C VAL A 113 5.41 -13.51 4.21
N SER A 114 5.95 -12.66 5.10
CA SER A 114 6.50 -13.12 6.38
C SER A 114 6.58 -11.99 7.40
N VAL A 115 6.59 -12.36 8.68
CA VAL A 115 6.81 -11.44 9.80
C VAL A 115 7.82 -12.06 10.75
N ARG A 116 8.87 -11.29 11.07
CA ARG A 116 9.87 -11.64 12.09
C ARG A 116 10.16 -10.41 12.95
N GLY A 117 9.62 -10.40 14.18
CA GLY A 117 9.72 -9.25 15.08
C GLY A 117 9.14 -8.00 14.43
N ARG A 118 9.96 -6.96 14.28
CA ARG A 118 9.57 -5.70 13.63
C ARG A 118 9.63 -5.74 12.09
N ARG A 119 10.14 -6.80 11.51
CA ARG A 119 10.35 -6.93 10.06
C ARG A 119 9.16 -7.59 9.41
N HIS A 120 8.46 -6.86 8.56
CA HIS A 120 7.30 -7.33 7.80
C HIS A 120 7.66 -7.35 6.32
N VAL A 121 7.56 -8.50 5.70
CA VAL A 121 7.77 -8.64 4.25
C VAL A 121 6.41 -8.85 3.60
N ASN A 122 6.08 -7.99 2.67
CA ASN A 122 4.83 -8.01 1.92
C ASN A 122 5.10 -8.04 0.41
N MET A 123 4.12 -8.44 -0.35
CA MET A 123 4.16 -8.40 -1.82
C MET A 123 2.90 -7.76 -2.38
N ALA A 124 3.00 -7.23 -3.59
CA ALA A 124 1.87 -6.68 -4.33
C ALA A 124 2.02 -6.89 -5.83
N GLU A 125 0.89 -6.93 -6.52
CA GLU A 125 0.82 -7.05 -7.98
C GLU A 125 -0.23 -6.08 -8.53
N ILE A 126 0.09 -5.44 -9.66
CA ILE A 126 -0.88 -4.68 -10.46
C ILE A 126 -1.34 -5.58 -11.62
N LEU A 127 -2.66 -5.72 -11.74
CA LEU A 127 -3.31 -6.57 -12.73
C LEU A 127 -4.27 -5.75 -13.61
N ASP A 128 -4.37 -6.17 -14.85
CA ASP A 128 -5.35 -5.62 -15.80
C ASP A 128 -6.72 -6.32 -15.69
N GLY A 129 -7.67 -5.93 -16.55
CA GLY A 129 -9.02 -6.51 -16.58
C GLY A 129 -9.09 -7.98 -17.01
N LYS A 130 -7.98 -8.54 -17.51
CA LYS A 130 -7.84 -9.95 -17.92
C LYS A 130 -6.99 -10.76 -16.93
N ASP A 131 -6.78 -10.23 -15.72
CA ASP A 131 -5.95 -10.83 -14.67
C ASP A 131 -4.46 -11.01 -15.05
N GLN A 132 -3.99 -10.24 -16.04
CA GLN A 132 -2.58 -10.23 -16.41
C GLN A 132 -1.79 -9.35 -15.45
N VAL A 133 -0.70 -9.88 -14.90
CA VAL A 133 0.20 -9.12 -14.01
C VAL A 133 1.08 -8.21 -14.85
N LEU A 134 0.96 -6.90 -14.62
CA LEU A 134 1.72 -5.87 -15.33
C LEU A 134 2.98 -5.46 -14.57
N ALA A 135 2.90 -5.45 -13.25
CA ALA A 135 4.03 -5.16 -12.36
C ALA A 135 3.84 -5.90 -11.04
N ARG A 136 4.94 -6.23 -10.40
CA ARG A 136 4.93 -6.84 -9.06
C ARG A 136 6.03 -6.29 -8.20
N SER A 137 5.85 -6.40 -6.90
CA SER A 137 6.82 -5.94 -5.93
C SER A 137 6.91 -6.85 -4.72
N ARG A 138 8.05 -6.77 -4.05
CA ARG A 138 8.29 -7.30 -2.72
C ARG A 138 8.95 -6.21 -1.90
N GLY A 139 8.48 -5.99 -0.68
CA GLY A 139 8.97 -4.92 0.18
C GLY A 139 9.20 -5.40 1.61
N LEU A 140 10.20 -4.77 2.24
CA LEU A 140 10.48 -4.87 3.66
C LEU A 140 9.97 -3.61 4.36
N PHE A 141 9.16 -3.81 5.38
CA PHE A 141 8.60 -2.76 6.23
C PHE A 141 9.06 -2.99 7.66
N ILE A 142 9.40 -1.91 8.34
CA ILE A 142 9.84 -1.96 9.74
C ILE A 142 8.78 -1.34 10.62
N ALA A 143 8.21 -2.14 11.52
CA ALA A 143 7.24 -1.67 12.50
C ALA A 143 7.86 -0.63 13.43
N ILE A 144 7.13 0.46 13.66
CA ILE A 144 7.54 1.59 14.49
C ILE A 144 6.55 1.84 15.61
N ASP A 145 6.99 2.59 16.62
CA ASP A 145 6.10 3.24 17.59
C ASP A 145 5.67 4.61 17.04
N PRO A 146 4.41 4.77 16.59
CA PRO A 146 3.94 5.99 15.98
C PRO A 146 3.90 7.17 16.97
N HIS A 147 3.62 6.90 18.25
CA HIS A 147 3.60 7.94 19.30
C HIS A 147 4.96 8.58 19.47
N ARG A 148 6.01 7.77 19.44
CA ARG A 148 7.39 8.25 19.53
C ARG A 148 7.84 8.92 18.25
N MET A 149 7.58 8.29 17.11
CA MET A 149 8.08 8.76 15.81
C MET A 149 7.38 10.04 15.34
N PHE A 150 6.07 10.14 15.54
CA PHE A 150 5.26 11.24 15.01
C PHE A 150 4.90 12.30 16.04
N ALA A 151 5.45 12.23 17.27
CA ALA A 151 5.13 13.16 18.36
C ALA A 151 5.22 14.65 18.00
N LYS A 152 6.14 15.00 17.09
CA LYS A 152 6.35 16.40 16.64
C LYS A 152 5.36 16.87 15.58
N PHE A 153 4.61 15.95 14.97
CA PHE A 153 3.71 16.22 13.83
C PHE A 153 2.24 16.14 14.22
N VAL A 154 1.96 15.94 15.49
CA VAL A 154 0.61 15.87 16.02
C VAL A 154 0.30 17.22 16.65
N ASP A 155 -0.71 17.88 16.14
CA ASP A 155 -1.25 19.07 16.78
C ASP A 155 -1.80 18.69 18.17
N LYS A 156 -1.34 19.44 19.19
CA LYS A 156 -1.78 19.27 20.57
C LYS A 156 -3.22 19.73 20.73
#